data_f3b9db1905d41608755b5930701ab9b5
#
_entry.id   f3b9db1905d41608755b5930701ab9b5
#
_cell.length_a   1.000
_cell.length_b   1.000
_cell.length_c   1.000
_cell.angle_alpha   90.00
_cell.angle_beta   90.00
_cell.angle_gamma   90.00
#
_symmetry.space_group_name_H-M   'P 1'
#
loop_
_entity.id
_entity.type
_entity.pdbx_description
1 polymer ?
#
loop_
_entity_poly.entity_id
_entity_poly.type
_entity_poly.pdbx_seq_one_letter_code
_entity_poly.pdbx_strand_id
1 'polypeptide(L)'
;IGDIAGALERDGHPPLYYYLLHAWMEVFGDGDRAVRALSGLITLGTLPLAFLVGRRIAGRRLGLTLALVFALSPYAFRYGSETRMYALLMAEVFAGYLLLDAAITAPRWKTLVGISTVSGLLLWTHYWSMWLLGAIGVLALVRLARAQRRGDRVLVVGTAKIVAALAVGGLTFVPWLPTLLYQSQHTGTPWA
;
A
#
# COMPACT_ATOMS: atom_id res chain seq x y z
N ILE A 1 14.58 3.57 -18.31
CA ILE A 1 14.10 4.02 -16.96
C ILE A 1 13.80 5.52 -16.96
N GLY A 2 14.66 6.39 -17.56
CA GLY A 2 14.43 7.84 -17.61
C GLY A 2 13.14 8.25 -18.35
N ASP A 3 12.74 7.51 -19.38
CA ASP A 3 11.52 7.80 -20.17
C ASP A 3 10.22 7.42 -19.45
N ILE A 4 10.23 6.48 -18.49
CA ILE A 4 9.04 6.04 -17.79
C ILE A 4 8.45 7.20 -16.94
N ALA A 5 9.29 7.92 -16.21
CA ALA A 5 8.83 9.06 -15.39
C ALA A 5 8.20 10.15 -16.27
N GLY A 6 8.85 10.50 -17.40
CA GLY A 6 8.34 11.50 -18.34
C GLY A 6 7.04 11.06 -19.05
N ALA A 7 6.93 9.77 -19.40
CA ALA A 7 5.69 9.24 -19.98
C ALA A 7 4.53 9.28 -18.97
N LEU A 8 4.82 8.98 -17.69
CA LEU A 8 3.84 8.99 -16.61
C LEU A 8 3.39 10.38 -16.18
N GLU A 9 4.16 11.44 -16.47
CA GLU A 9 3.70 12.82 -16.24
C GLU A 9 2.34 13.10 -16.91
N ARG A 10 2.04 12.40 -17.99
CA ARG A 10 0.79 12.54 -18.77
C ARG A 10 -0.27 11.50 -18.42
N ASP A 11 0.08 10.42 -17.69
CA ASP A 11 -0.82 9.29 -17.41
C ASP A 11 -1.57 9.41 -16.06
N GLY A 12 -1.16 10.33 -15.19
CA GLY A 12 -1.87 10.59 -13.94
C GLY A 12 -1.70 9.53 -12.85
N HIS A 13 -0.67 8.68 -12.93
CA HIS A 13 -0.41 7.62 -11.95
C HIS A 13 1.01 7.69 -11.38
N PRO A 14 1.22 7.23 -10.10
CA PRO A 14 2.55 7.06 -9.54
C PRO A 14 3.33 5.94 -10.26
N PRO A 15 4.68 5.98 -10.24
CA PRO A 15 5.49 5.18 -11.15
C PRO A 15 5.86 3.78 -10.66
N LEU A 16 5.61 3.41 -9.39
CA LEU A 16 6.17 2.18 -8.79
C LEU A 16 5.82 0.92 -9.57
N TYR A 17 4.55 0.74 -9.88
CA TYR A 17 4.10 -0.45 -10.62
C TYR A 17 4.78 -0.55 -12.00
N TYR A 18 4.94 0.56 -12.70
CA TYR A 18 5.54 0.59 -14.04
C TYR A 18 7.05 0.32 -14.00
N TYR A 19 7.75 0.74 -12.94
CA TYR A 19 9.14 0.33 -12.73
C TYR A 19 9.27 -1.17 -12.45
N LEU A 20 8.37 -1.72 -11.63
CA LEU A 20 8.33 -3.17 -11.38
C LEU A 20 8.01 -3.95 -12.65
N LEU A 21 7.04 -3.47 -13.44
CA LEU A 21 6.68 -4.07 -14.72
C LEU A 21 7.84 -4.03 -15.71
N HIS A 22 8.54 -2.91 -15.82
CA HIS A 22 9.70 -2.79 -16.69
C HIS A 22 10.80 -3.79 -16.30
N ALA A 23 11.15 -3.84 -15.01
CA ALA A 23 12.13 -4.81 -14.53
C ALA A 23 11.68 -6.27 -14.75
N TRP A 24 10.38 -6.53 -14.63
CA TRP A 24 9.80 -7.83 -14.94
C TRP A 24 9.94 -8.20 -16.42
N MET A 25 9.66 -7.25 -17.31
CA MET A 25 9.75 -7.44 -18.77
C MET A 25 11.18 -7.69 -19.23
N GLU A 26 12.18 -7.07 -18.62
CA GLU A 26 13.61 -7.33 -18.88
C GLU A 26 14.01 -8.79 -18.63
N VAL A 27 13.33 -9.47 -17.70
CA VAL A 27 13.63 -10.87 -17.33
C VAL A 27 12.76 -11.87 -18.08
N PHE A 28 11.46 -11.57 -18.25
CA PHE A 28 10.46 -12.52 -18.73
C PHE A 28 9.91 -12.18 -20.13
N GLY A 29 10.35 -11.05 -20.71
CA GLY A 29 9.89 -10.56 -22.00
C GLY A 29 8.61 -9.73 -21.92
N ASP A 30 8.24 -9.14 -23.06
CA ASP A 30 7.15 -8.17 -23.22
C ASP A 30 5.85 -8.77 -23.81
N GLY A 31 5.80 -10.09 -23.99
CA GLY A 31 4.60 -10.76 -24.48
C GLY A 31 3.41 -10.65 -23.53
N ASP A 32 2.18 -10.62 -24.06
CA ASP A 32 0.93 -10.46 -23.31
C ASP A 32 0.83 -11.33 -22.03
N ARG A 33 1.29 -12.59 -22.12
CA ARG A 33 1.27 -13.52 -21.00
C ARG A 33 2.27 -13.12 -19.91
N ALA A 34 3.47 -12.71 -20.30
CA ALA A 34 4.51 -12.30 -19.37
C ALA A 34 4.09 -11.02 -18.63
N VAL A 35 3.60 -10.02 -19.34
CA VAL A 35 3.17 -8.74 -18.78
C VAL A 35 2.01 -8.91 -17.78
N ARG A 36 1.03 -9.75 -18.10
CA ARG A 36 -0.11 -10.03 -17.19
C ARG A 36 0.28 -10.94 -16.02
N ALA A 37 1.29 -11.78 -16.17
CA ALA A 37 1.72 -12.70 -15.12
C ALA A 37 2.21 -11.98 -13.86
N LEU A 38 2.78 -10.79 -13.96
CA LEU A 38 3.20 -9.99 -12.80
C LEU A 38 2.02 -9.72 -11.87
N SER A 39 0.92 -9.13 -12.38
CA SER A 39 -0.29 -8.86 -11.58
C SER A 39 -0.94 -10.14 -11.06
N GLY A 40 -0.94 -11.21 -11.86
CA GLY A 40 -1.43 -12.53 -11.44
C GLY A 40 -0.66 -13.10 -10.27
N LEU A 41 0.67 -13.08 -10.32
CA LEU A 41 1.52 -13.56 -9.23
C LEU A 41 1.39 -12.72 -7.96
N ILE A 42 1.29 -11.39 -8.10
CA ILE A 42 1.02 -10.51 -6.95
C ILE A 42 -0.34 -10.85 -6.33
N THR A 43 -1.38 -11.08 -7.14
CA THR A 43 -2.71 -11.47 -6.65
C THR A 43 -2.67 -12.81 -5.92
N LEU A 44 -1.97 -13.81 -6.46
CA LEU A 44 -1.76 -15.09 -5.77
C LEU A 44 -1.00 -14.92 -4.45
N GLY A 45 0.04 -14.08 -4.43
CA GLY A 45 0.78 -13.72 -3.22
C GLY A 45 -0.05 -12.95 -2.19
N THR A 46 -1.14 -12.32 -2.61
CA THR A 46 -2.07 -11.60 -1.71
C THR A 46 -3.00 -12.56 -0.95
N LEU A 47 -3.26 -13.77 -1.43
CA LEU A 47 -4.10 -14.76 -0.75
C LEU A 47 -3.64 -15.11 0.68
N PRO A 48 -2.36 -15.43 0.93
CA PRO A 48 -1.88 -15.65 2.29
C PRO A 48 -1.98 -14.40 3.16
N LEU A 49 -1.82 -13.20 2.62
CA LEU A 49 -2.03 -11.96 3.37
C LEU A 49 -3.50 -11.78 3.77
N ALA A 50 -4.44 -12.04 2.86
CA ALA A 50 -5.88 -12.04 3.15
C ALA A 50 -6.23 -13.04 4.26
N PHE A 51 -5.67 -14.26 4.19
CA PHE A 51 -5.83 -15.26 5.26
C PHE A 51 -5.31 -14.74 6.61
N LEU A 52 -4.11 -14.16 6.63
CA LEU A 52 -3.50 -13.66 7.85
C LEU A 52 -4.29 -12.50 8.45
N VAL A 53 -4.80 -11.58 7.64
CA VAL A 53 -5.68 -10.48 8.09
C VAL A 53 -6.94 -11.04 8.75
N GLY A 54 -7.68 -11.91 8.09
CA GLY A 54 -8.88 -12.52 8.66
C GLY A 54 -8.58 -13.32 9.93
N ARG A 55 -7.47 -14.05 9.94
CA ARG A 55 -7.02 -14.80 11.13
C ARG A 55 -6.71 -13.89 12.31
N ARG A 56 -6.16 -12.71 12.07
CA ARG A 56 -5.87 -11.70 13.11
C ARG A 56 -7.14 -11.09 13.67
N ILE A 57 -8.15 -10.85 12.83
CA ILE A 57 -9.42 -10.23 13.25
C ILE A 57 -10.26 -11.20 14.10
N ALA A 58 -10.51 -12.42 13.61
CA ALA A 58 -11.42 -13.37 14.28
C ALA A 58 -11.04 -14.86 14.08
N GLY A 59 -9.73 -15.16 13.99
CA GLY A 59 -9.22 -16.52 13.99
C GLY A 59 -9.28 -17.22 12.63
N ARG A 60 -8.92 -18.53 12.64
CA ARG A 60 -8.68 -19.33 11.43
C ARG A 60 -9.88 -19.39 10.49
N ARG A 61 -11.10 -19.46 11.02
CA ARG A 61 -12.32 -19.54 10.20
C ARG A 61 -12.47 -18.28 9.34
N LEU A 62 -12.37 -17.08 9.95
CA LEU A 62 -12.44 -15.83 9.20
C LEU A 62 -11.26 -15.69 8.23
N GLY A 63 -10.06 -16.17 8.60
CA GLY A 63 -8.91 -16.20 7.69
C GLY A 63 -9.21 -16.99 6.41
N LEU A 64 -9.74 -18.20 6.53
CA LEU A 64 -10.12 -19.03 5.39
C LEU A 64 -11.25 -18.38 4.58
N THR A 65 -12.26 -17.82 5.25
CA THR A 65 -13.37 -17.12 4.57
C THR A 65 -12.86 -15.93 3.78
N LEU A 66 -12.00 -15.09 4.36
CA LEU A 66 -11.47 -13.91 3.68
C LEU A 66 -10.59 -14.28 2.49
N ALA A 67 -9.72 -15.29 2.64
CA ALA A 67 -8.93 -15.80 1.53
C ALA A 67 -9.79 -16.36 0.40
N LEU A 68 -10.86 -17.11 0.73
CA LEU A 68 -11.80 -17.66 -0.23
C LEU A 68 -12.60 -16.56 -0.94
N VAL A 69 -13.16 -15.62 -0.18
CA VAL A 69 -13.90 -14.47 -0.74
C VAL A 69 -12.99 -13.65 -1.66
N PHE A 70 -11.73 -13.43 -1.26
CA PHE A 70 -10.77 -12.74 -2.12
C PHE A 70 -10.46 -13.54 -3.39
N ALA A 71 -10.20 -14.84 -3.29
CA ALA A 71 -9.90 -15.71 -4.43
C ALA A 71 -11.05 -15.79 -5.44
N LEU A 72 -12.30 -15.77 -4.95
CA LEU A 72 -13.51 -15.83 -5.78
C LEU A 72 -14.04 -14.46 -6.19
N SER A 73 -13.43 -13.38 -5.72
CA SER A 73 -13.86 -12.02 -6.03
C SER A 73 -13.64 -11.70 -7.51
N PRO A 74 -14.68 -11.27 -8.25
CA PRO A 74 -14.52 -10.76 -9.61
C PRO A 74 -13.51 -9.62 -9.70
N TYR A 75 -13.38 -8.85 -8.63
CA TYR A 75 -12.42 -7.75 -8.52
C TYR A 75 -10.97 -8.27 -8.50
N ALA A 76 -10.67 -9.26 -7.64
CA ALA A 76 -9.34 -9.87 -7.58
C ALA A 76 -8.96 -10.56 -8.91
N PHE A 77 -9.92 -11.23 -9.53
CA PHE A 77 -9.73 -11.87 -10.83
C PHE A 77 -9.46 -10.84 -11.94
N ARG A 78 -10.26 -9.78 -12.01
CA ARG A 78 -10.09 -8.70 -12.98
C ARG A 78 -8.73 -8.04 -12.84
N TYR A 79 -8.38 -7.55 -11.66
CA TYR A 79 -7.13 -6.81 -11.44
C TYR A 79 -5.89 -7.70 -11.37
N GLY A 80 -6.05 -8.98 -11.14
CA GLY A 80 -4.98 -9.97 -11.32
C GLY A 80 -4.66 -10.28 -12.79
N SER A 81 -5.59 -9.99 -13.70
CA SER A 81 -5.39 -10.17 -15.16
C SER A 81 -5.08 -8.86 -15.89
N GLU A 82 -5.27 -7.71 -15.26
CA GLU A 82 -4.92 -6.40 -15.83
C GLU A 82 -3.48 -6.01 -15.50
N THR A 83 -2.81 -5.38 -16.46
CA THR A 83 -1.46 -4.82 -16.30
C THR A 83 -1.55 -3.44 -15.63
N ARG A 84 -2.03 -3.43 -14.39
CA ARG A 84 -2.25 -2.22 -13.59
C ARG A 84 -1.87 -2.45 -12.13
N MET A 85 -1.65 -1.37 -11.42
CA MET A 85 -1.16 -1.32 -10.03
C MET A 85 -2.12 -1.89 -8.97
N TYR A 86 -3.38 -2.21 -9.29
CA TYR A 86 -4.39 -2.56 -8.30
C TYR A 86 -4.10 -3.85 -7.53
N ALA A 87 -3.48 -4.86 -8.18
CA ALA A 87 -3.05 -6.07 -7.50
C ALA A 87 -1.97 -5.77 -6.43
N LEU A 88 -1.00 -4.91 -6.78
CA LEU A 88 0.05 -4.46 -5.87
C LEU A 88 -0.55 -3.66 -4.71
N LEU A 89 -1.45 -2.71 -5.00
CA LEU A 89 -2.15 -1.92 -4.00
C LEU A 89 -2.86 -2.79 -2.96
N MET A 90 -3.58 -3.84 -3.40
CA MET A 90 -4.26 -4.77 -2.47
C MET A 90 -3.27 -5.50 -1.57
N ALA A 91 -2.15 -5.98 -2.11
CA ALA A 91 -1.10 -6.63 -1.33
C ALA A 91 -0.51 -5.69 -0.27
N GLU A 92 -0.22 -4.45 -0.66
CA GLU A 92 0.31 -3.40 0.23
C GLU A 92 -0.68 -3.04 1.35
N VAL A 93 -1.97 -2.91 1.05
CA VAL A 93 -3.01 -2.62 2.06
C VAL A 93 -3.10 -3.75 3.09
N PHE A 94 -3.12 -5.01 2.66
CA PHE A 94 -3.15 -6.13 3.60
C PHE A 94 -1.86 -6.24 4.43
N ALA A 95 -0.70 -6.04 3.81
CA ALA A 95 0.58 -6.01 4.52
C ALA A 95 0.62 -4.85 5.54
N GLY A 96 0.17 -3.67 5.13
CA GLY A 96 0.07 -2.49 6.00
C GLY A 96 -0.83 -2.71 7.21
N TYR A 97 -1.99 -3.35 7.01
CA TYR A 97 -2.87 -3.73 8.12
C TYR A 97 -2.16 -4.65 9.13
N LEU A 98 -1.49 -5.71 8.65
CA LEU A 98 -0.80 -6.66 9.52
C LEU A 98 0.35 -6.01 10.31
N LEU A 99 1.09 -5.12 9.67
CA LEU A 99 2.16 -4.36 10.30
C LEU A 99 1.63 -3.39 11.34
N LEU A 100 0.55 -2.67 11.02
CA LEU A 100 -0.08 -1.72 11.93
C LEU A 100 -0.66 -2.43 13.16
N ASP A 101 -1.38 -3.55 12.96
CA ASP A 101 -1.92 -4.38 14.05
C ASP A 101 -0.79 -4.88 14.98
N ALA A 102 0.31 -5.36 14.41
CA ALA A 102 1.47 -5.78 15.17
C ALA A 102 2.12 -4.62 15.94
N ALA A 103 2.23 -3.43 15.34
CA ALA A 103 2.83 -2.26 15.97
C ALA A 103 1.95 -1.66 17.07
N ILE A 104 0.63 -1.73 16.93
CA ILE A 104 -0.33 -1.31 17.98
C ILE A 104 -0.14 -2.14 19.26
N THR A 105 0.19 -3.42 19.11
CA THR A 105 0.42 -4.33 20.24
C THR A 105 1.84 -4.19 20.78
N ALA A 106 2.84 -4.17 19.89
CA ALA A 106 4.26 -4.05 20.25
C ALA A 106 5.02 -3.32 19.14
N PRO A 107 5.32 -2.01 19.28
CA PRO A 107 5.98 -1.20 18.25
C PRO A 107 7.49 -1.51 18.18
N ARG A 108 7.82 -2.69 17.65
CA ARG A 108 9.21 -3.14 17.44
C ARG A 108 9.79 -2.44 16.22
N TRP A 109 11.13 -2.23 16.20
CA TRP A 109 11.79 -1.53 15.11
C TRP A 109 11.50 -2.14 13.71
N LYS A 110 11.43 -3.48 13.60
CA LYS A 110 11.12 -4.17 12.34
C LYS A 110 9.71 -3.83 11.82
N THR A 111 8.72 -3.78 12.71
CA THR A 111 7.34 -3.41 12.34
C THR A 111 7.24 -1.93 11.96
N LEU A 112 8.00 -1.06 12.63
CA LEU A 112 8.04 0.38 12.31
C LEU A 112 8.70 0.63 10.95
N VAL A 113 9.82 -0.03 10.66
CA VAL A 113 10.44 0.00 9.32
C VAL A 113 9.45 -0.52 8.27
N GLY A 114 8.77 -1.64 8.55
CA GLY A 114 7.75 -2.17 7.65
C GLY A 114 6.62 -1.17 7.37
N ILE A 115 6.11 -0.46 8.40
CA ILE A 115 5.09 0.59 8.25
C ILE A 115 5.63 1.72 7.36
N SER A 116 6.85 2.22 7.62
CA SER A 116 7.46 3.26 6.78
C SER A 116 7.56 2.82 5.33
N THR A 117 8.06 1.60 5.09
CA THR A 117 8.22 1.06 3.74
C THR A 117 6.87 0.94 3.03
N VAL A 118 5.88 0.28 3.66
CA VAL A 118 4.57 0.09 3.03
C VAL A 118 3.83 1.41 2.83
N SER A 119 3.96 2.37 3.75
CA SER A 119 3.37 3.70 3.57
C SER A 119 3.97 4.44 2.38
N GLY A 120 5.29 4.36 2.21
CA GLY A 120 5.96 4.88 1.02
C GLY A 120 5.48 4.18 -0.26
N LEU A 121 5.54 2.85 -0.30
CA LEU A 121 5.12 2.06 -1.45
C LEU A 121 3.67 2.36 -1.87
N LEU A 122 2.74 2.45 -0.91
CA LEU A 122 1.34 2.82 -1.16
C LEU A 122 1.22 4.15 -1.91
N LEU A 123 1.96 5.18 -1.51
CA LEU A 123 1.95 6.49 -2.17
C LEU A 123 2.55 6.44 -3.58
N TRP A 124 3.62 5.65 -3.76
CA TRP A 124 4.26 5.43 -5.04
C TRP A 124 3.49 4.48 -5.96
N THR A 125 2.48 3.77 -5.42
CA THR A 125 1.61 2.85 -6.18
C THR A 125 0.33 3.54 -6.65
N HIS A 126 -0.36 4.30 -5.77
CA HIS A 126 -1.66 4.88 -6.11
C HIS A 126 -1.99 6.11 -5.26
N TYR A 127 -2.44 7.20 -5.89
CA TYR A 127 -2.75 8.47 -5.20
C TYR A 127 -3.89 8.35 -4.16
N TRP A 128 -4.87 7.48 -4.36
CA TRP A 128 -5.93 7.25 -3.37
C TRP A 128 -5.41 6.72 -2.04
N SER A 129 -4.19 6.19 -2.01
CA SER A 129 -3.51 5.80 -0.77
C SER A 129 -3.29 6.98 0.18
N MET A 130 -3.26 8.21 -0.33
CA MET A 130 -3.18 9.43 0.51
C MET A 130 -4.37 9.52 1.47
N TRP A 131 -5.58 9.20 1.00
CA TRP A 131 -6.78 9.22 1.83
C TRP A 131 -6.74 8.13 2.90
N LEU A 132 -6.32 6.93 2.52
CA LEU A 132 -6.14 5.82 3.47
C LEU A 132 -5.11 6.17 4.55
N LEU A 133 -3.93 6.61 4.14
CA LEU A 133 -2.85 6.97 5.08
C LEU A 133 -3.21 8.21 5.90
N GLY A 134 -3.92 9.17 5.31
CA GLY A 134 -4.46 10.33 6.01
C GLY A 134 -5.44 9.92 7.12
N ALA A 135 -6.38 9.03 6.81
CA ALA A 135 -7.32 8.51 7.80
C ALA A 135 -6.62 7.75 8.93
N ILE A 136 -5.65 6.88 8.60
CA ILE A 136 -4.83 6.16 9.59
C ILE A 136 -4.02 7.15 10.43
N GLY A 137 -3.44 8.17 9.82
CA GLY A 137 -2.68 9.24 10.52
C GLY A 137 -3.56 10.00 11.51
N VAL A 138 -4.76 10.41 11.09
CA VAL A 138 -5.73 11.09 11.98
C VAL A 138 -6.11 10.20 13.17
N LEU A 139 -6.42 8.92 12.92
CA LEU A 139 -6.74 7.97 13.99
C LEU A 139 -5.57 7.78 14.95
N ALA A 140 -4.33 7.71 14.45
CA ALA A 140 -3.13 7.60 15.27
C ALA A 140 -2.91 8.87 16.10
N LEU A 141 -3.12 10.07 15.54
CA LEU A 141 -3.03 11.33 16.26
C LEU A 141 -4.10 11.46 17.35
N VAL A 142 -5.34 11.06 17.05
CA VAL A 142 -6.43 11.03 18.06
C VAL A 142 -6.09 10.05 19.19
N ARG A 143 -5.55 8.87 18.87
CA ARG A 143 -5.07 7.91 19.86
C ARG A 143 -3.95 8.51 20.73
N LEU A 144 -2.99 9.18 20.10
CA LEU A 144 -1.89 9.85 20.80
C LEU A 144 -2.39 10.91 21.77
N ALA A 145 -3.28 11.80 21.31
CA ALA A 145 -3.86 12.84 22.14
C ALA A 145 -4.66 12.28 23.33
N ARG A 146 -5.43 11.20 23.11
CA ARG A 146 -6.15 10.50 24.19
C ARG A 146 -5.20 9.86 25.20
N ALA A 147 -4.10 9.25 24.74
CA ALA A 147 -3.08 8.67 25.62
C ALA A 147 -2.39 9.74 26.47
N GLN A 148 -2.06 10.90 25.89
CA GLN A 148 -1.49 12.05 26.61
C GLN A 148 -2.44 12.56 27.71
N ARG A 149 -3.73 12.73 27.38
CA ARG A 149 -4.74 13.17 28.38
C ARG A 149 -4.91 12.18 29.53
N ARG A 150 -4.68 10.89 29.32
CA ARG A 150 -4.75 9.83 30.33
C ARG A 150 -3.45 9.66 31.12
N GLY A 151 -2.37 10.34 30.73
CA GLY A 151 -1.04 10.17 31.34
C GLY A 151 -0.38 8.82 31.04
N ASP A 152 -0.87 8.07 30.03
CA ASP A 152 -0.33 6.75 29.66
C ASP A 152 0.92 6.92 28.79
N ARG A 153 2.06 7.00 29.46
CA ARG A 153 3.38 7.18 28.79
C ARG A 153 3.72 6.05 27.84
N VAL A 154 3.35 4.81 28.14
CA VAL A 154 3.68 3.65 27.28
C VAL A 154 2.91 3.76 25.97
N LEU A 155 1.62 4.07 26.06
CA LEU A 155 0.76 4.26 24.89
C LEU A 155 1.18 5.49 24.08
N VAL A 156 1.58 6.59 24.73
CA VAL A 156 2.11 7.80 24.09
C VAL A 156 3.33 7.48 23.24
N VAL A 157 4.35 6.85 23.84
CA VAL A 157 5.61 6.53 23.15
C VAL A 157 5.36 5.54 22.01
N GLY A 158 4.56 4.50 22.24
CA GLY A 158 4.23 3.50 21.22
C GLY A 158 3.51 4.13 20.01
N THR A 159 2.51 4.97 20.27
CA THR A 159 1.74 5.62 19.21
C THR A 159 2.55 6.68 18.48
N ALA A 160 3.38 7.45 19.19
CA ALA A 160 4.29 8.44 18.58
C ALA A 160 5.27 7.77 17.60
N LYS A 161 5.81 6.59 17.93
CA LYS A 161 6.65 5.79 17.01
C LYS A 161 5.91 5.39 15.73
N ILE A 162 4.63 5.00 15.84
CA ILE A 162 3.79 4.66 14.67
C ILE A 162 3.57 5.90 13.81
N VAL A 163 3.23 7.05 14.42
CA VAL A 163 3.07 8.33 13.68
C VAL A 163 4.36 8.71 12.98
N ALA A 164 5.51 8.60 13.65
CA ALA A 164 6.81 8.88 13.03
C ALA A 164 7.09 7.93 11.85
N ALA A 165 6.79 6.63 11.98
CA ALA A 165 6.97 5.66 10.91
C ALA A 165 6.11 5.99 9.68
N LEU A 166 4.83 6.35 9.88
CA LEU A 166 3.94 6.81 8.80
C LEU A 166 4.49 8.07 8.13
N ALA A 167 4.96 9.04 8.91
CA ALA A 167 5.54 10.29 8.40
C ALA A 167 6.82 10.04 7.58
N VAL A 168 7.72 9.16 8.06
CA VAL A 168 8.93 8.78 7.30
C VAL A 168 8.57 8.14 5.97
N GLY A 169 7.59 7.22 5.94
CA GLY A 169 7.08 6.67 4.69
C GLY A 169 6.50 7.74 3.76
N GLY A 170 5.71 8.68 4.32
CA GLY A 170 5.16 9.81 3.57
C GLY A 170 6.23 10.72 2.97
N LEU A 171 7.33 10.98 3.70
CA LEU A 171 8.43 11.81 3.22
C LEU A 171 9.14 11.23 1.99
N THR A 172 9.10 9.93 1.78
CA THR A 172 9.66 9.31 0.56
C THR A 172 8.96 9.77 -0.71
N PHE A 173 7.72 10.25 -0.61
CA PHE A 173 6.91 10.72 -1.73
C PHE A 173 7.16 12.20 -2.08
N VAL A 174 7.84 12.96 -1.23
CA VAL A 174 8.10 14.40 -1.43
C VAL A 174 8.76 14.70 -2.79
N PRO A 175 9.74 13.91 -3.29
CA PRO A 175 10.34 14.16 -4.60
C PRO A 175 9.35 14.07 -5.78
N TRP A 176 8.22 13.36 -5.60
CA TRP A 176 7.20 13.20 -6.64
C TRP A 176 6.09 14.27 -6.59
N LEU A 177 6.04 15.11 -5.55
CA LEU A 177 5.02 16.15 -5.40
C LEU A 177 4.94 17.13 -6.59
N PRO A 178 6.05 17.59 -7.19
CA PRO A 178 5.98 18.46 -8.37
C PRO A 178 5.22 17.79 -9.53
N THR A 179 5.50 16.50 -9.79
CA THR A 179 4.81 15.72 -10.82
C THR A 179 3.33 15.54 -10.49
N LEU A 180 2.99 15.24 -9.23
CA LEU A 180 1.60 15.16 -8.79
C LEU A 180 0.84 16.47 -9.04
N LEU A 181 1.44 17.61 -8.68
CA LEU A 181 0.82 18.92 -8.90
C LEU A 181 0.64 19.23 -10.39
N TYR A 182 1.63 18.90 -11.21
CA TYR A 182 1.51 19.03 -12.65
C TYR A 182 0.37 18.16 -13.21
N GLN A 183 0.32 16.88 -12.84
CA GLN A 183 -0.73 15.94 -13.27
C GLN A 183 -2.12 16.40 -12.86
N SER A 184 -2.28 16.95 -11.64
CA SER A 184 -3.58 17.44 -11.16
C SER A 184 -4.19 18.55 -12.01
N GLN A 185 -3.38 19.24 -12.80
CA GLN A 185 -3.78 20.35 -13.66
C GLN A 185 -3.91 19.97 -15.14
N HIS A 186 -3.23 18.88 -15.57
CA HIS A 186 -3.05 18.55 -16.98
C HIS A 186 -3.63 17.21 -17.39
N THR A 187 -4.00 16.34 -16.45
CA THR A 187 -4.64 15.06 -16.79
C THR A 187 -6.14 15.23 -16.76
N GLY A 188 -6.79 14.99 -17.92
CA GLY A 188 -8.23 15.17 -18.11
C GLY A 188 -9.13 14.16 -17.38
N THR A 189 -8.55 13.25 -16.63
CA THR A 189 -9.25 12.32 -15.72
C THR A 189 -8.73 12.55 -14.32
N PRO A 190 -9.29 13.51 -13.58
CA PRO A 190 -8.93 13.66 -12.20
C PRO A 190 -9.35 12.40 -11.46
N TRP A 191 -8.42 11.50 -11.19
CA TRP A 191 -8.56 10.43 -10.19
C TRP A 191 -9.60 9.33 -10.50
N ALA A 192 -10.09 9.24 -11.75
CA ALA A 192 -11.01 8.17 -12.17
C ALA A 192 -10.32 6.82 -12.28
#